data_9080ae2ae567cb23c4909b95db999dca
#
_entry.id   9080ae2ae567cb23c4909b95db999dca
#
_cell.length_a   1.000
_cell.length_b   1.000
_cell.length_c   1.000
_cell.angle_alpha   90.00
_cell.angle_beta   90.00
_cell.angle_gamma   90.00
#
_symmetry.space_group_name_H-M   'P 1'
#
loop_
_entity.id
_entity.type
_entity.pdbx_description
1 polymer ?
#
loop_
_entity_poly.entity_id
_entity_poly.type
_entity_poly.pdbx_seq_one_letter_code
_entity_poly.pdbx_strand_id
1 'polypeptide(L)'
;MWFFNKKKKYISCDLIEHGLDFFTDSINFCCRIPPTDKGYKKILENYYGEKIDWKNFFKIKRGYRNQMKKGQIIPECKNCVYLQEKEWDNEDYISFINFNNWTICNEHCVYCWLNDADRPHQKQYNVFPAVKDMAEKGYLRKGGHITIAGGEPCVAPEFNDLINLFLEYDLEPIRVLTNATIYSEVVERGIKSGNLNIVVSVDSGTKETFIKVKRKDFYDKVWENVARYAAVQPSGDRVKTKFIVIPDVNDNKEEIDAWINKSIEAGVKHLTIDLEMMYFDKNKDNIPSSIYDLFEYVINKVNSLGLQIEIIDRGIIISQKLKLENRI
;
A
#
# COMPACT_ATOMS: atom_id res chain seq x y z
N MET A 1 35.55 5.45 -30.64
CA MET A 1 34.16 5.66 -31.13
C MET A 1 33.21 5.18 -30.04
N TRP A 2 32.69 6.09 -29.22
CA TRP A 2 31.79 5.75 -28.11
C TRP A 2 30.39 5.60 -28.69
N PHE A 3 29.89 4.36 -28.81
CA PHE A 3 28.49 4.13 -29.15
C PHE A 3 27.64 4.51 -27.92
N PHE A 4 27.09 5.70 -27.92
CA PHE A 4 25.98 6.03 -27.03
C PHE A 4 24.80 5.12 -27.43
N ASN A 5 24.58 4.04 -26.70
CA ASN A 5 23.36 3.26 -26.81
C ASN A 5 22.20 4.19 -26.44
N LYS A 6 21.52 4.77 -27.42
CA LYS A 6 20.29 5.53 -27.17
C LYS A 6 19.32 4.63 -26.44
N LYS A 7 19.03 4.97 -25.20
CA LYS A 7 17.99 4.30 -24.42
C LYS A 7 16.71 4.37 -25.25
N LYS A 8 16.11 3.23 -25.54
CA LYS A 8 14.88 3.17 -26.35
C LYS A 8 13.68 3.42 -25.44
N LYS A 9 12.80 4.35 -25.80
CA LYS A 9 11.50 4.54 -25.15
C LYS A 9 10.59 3.36 -25.47
N TYR A 10 9.90 2.84 -24.47
CA TYR A 10 8.87 1.83 -24.62
C TYR A 10 7.87 1.89 -23.47
N ILE A 11 6.69 1.29 -23.67
CA ILE A 11 5.65 1.24 -22.63
C ILE A 11 6.02 0.15 -21.62
N SER A 12 6.13 0.54 -20.34
CA SER A 12 6.34 -0.35 -19.21
C SER A 12 5.86 0.33 -17.92
N CYS A 13 6.17 -0.22 -16.75
CA CYS A 13 5.94 0.43 -15.46
C CYS A 13 7.08 0.11 -14.49
N ASP A 14 7.22 0.93 -13.45
CA ASP A 14 8.26 0.79 -12.43
C ASP A 14 8.27 -0.60 -11.77
N LEU A 15 7.09 -1.21 -11.59
CA LEU A 15 6.98 -2.54 -10.98
C LEU A 15 7.49 -3.67 -11.90
N ILE A 16 7.20 -3.60 -13.21
CA ILE A 16 7.76 -4.55 -14.19
C ILE A 16 9.29 -4.39 -14.25
N GLU A 17 9.77 -3.16 -14.26
CA GLU A 17 11.19 -2.87 -14.35
C GLU A 17 11.94 -3.22 -13.06
N HIS A 18 11.50 -2.72 -11.91
CA HIS A 18 12.25 -2.75 -10.66
C HIS A 18 11.44 -3.18 -9.45
N GLY A 19 10.25 -3.78 -9.66
CA GLY A 19 9.36 -4.20 -8.58
C GLY A 19 9.62 -5.62 -8.09
N LEU A 20 9.31 -5.83 -6.81
CA LEU A 20 9.23 -7.12 -6.15
C LEU A 20 8.09 -7.06 -5.12
N ASP A 21 7.22 -8.05 -5.13
CA ASP A 21 6.13 -8.20 -4.19
C ASP A 21 6.24 -9.57 -3.49
N PHE A 22 6.49 -9.56 -2.20
CA PHE A 22 6.43 -10.75 -1.36
C PHE A 22 4.97 -11.01 -1.00
N PHE A 23 4.40 -12.03 -1.59
CA PHE A 23 3.04 -12.45 -1.31
C PHE A 23 3.01 -13.69 -0.40
N THR A 24 1.85 -14.14 0.00
CA THR A 24 1.66 -15.20 0.99
C THR A 24 2.27 -16.56 0.63
N ASP A 25 2.44 -16.84 -0.66
CA ASP A 25 2.95 -18.11 -1.19
C ASP A 25 3.83 -17.92 -2.43
N SER A 26 4.22 -16.69 -2.73
CA SER A 26 4.87 -16.39 -4.01
C SER A 26 5.63 -15.07 -3.98
N ILE A 27 6.50 -14.91 -4.95
CA ILE A 27 7.10 -13.63 -5.31
C ILE A 27 6.58 -13.20 -6.68
N ASN A 28 6.10 -11.97 -6.74
CA ASN A 28 5.53 -11.35 -7.92
C ASN A 28 6.33 -10.09 -8.29
N PHE A 29 6.06 -9.51 -9.45
CA PHE A 29 6.61 -8.19 -9.79
C PHE A 29 5.64 -7.05 -9.47
N CYS A 30 4.37 -7.33 -9.20
CA CYS A 30 3.32 -6.35 -9.03
C CYS A 30 2.32 -6.75 -7.94
N CYS A 31 2.01 -5.83 -7.03
CA CYS A 31 0.99 -6.01 -5.99
C CYS A 31 -0.44 -5.65 -6.44
N ARG A 32 -0.61 -5.11 -7.66
CA ARG A 32 -1.91 -4.61 -8.17
C ARG A 32 -2.74 -5.69 -8.86
N ILE A 33 -2.15 -6.81 -9.20
CA ILE A 33 -2.85 -7.91 -9.86
C ILE A 33 -3.38 -8.83 -8.76
N PRO A 34 -4.70 -9.06 -8.68
CA PRO A 34 -5.27 -9.93 -7.67
C PRO A 34 -4.69 -11.34 -7.75
N PRO A 35 -4.36 -11.97 -6.64
CA PRO A 35 -3.82 -13.34 -6.63
C PRO A 35 -4.82 -14.39 -7.09
N THR A 36 -6.09 -14.01 -7.24
CA THR A 36 -7.18 -14.86 -7.71
C THR A 36 -7.31 -14.90 -9.23
N ASP A 37 -6.64 -14.01 -9.98
CA ASP A 37 -6.73 -13.98 -11.43
C ASP A 37 -6.03 -15.20 -12.04
N LYS A 38 -6.82 -16.04 -12.72
CA LYS A 38 -6.33 -17.17 -13.49
C LYS A 38 -5.45 -16.66 -14.63
N GLY A 39 -4.16 -16.93 -14.56
CA GLY A 39 -3.19 -16.46 -15.56
C GLY A 39 -2.11 -15.54 -15.02
N TYR A 40 -2.24 -15.07 -13.79
CA TYR A 40 -1.21 -14.30 -13.12
C TYR A 40 0.10 -15.07 -13.04
N LYS A 41 1.13 -14.53 -13.70
CA LYS A 41 2.44 -15.17 -13.72
C LYS A 41 3.25 -14.71 -12.50
N LYS A 42 3.32 -15.59 -11.51
CA LYS A 42 4.24 -15.46 -10.38
C LYS A 42 5.68 -15.57 -10.89
N ILE A 43 6.60 -14.81 -10.30
CA ILE A 43 8.03 -14.97 -10.59
C ILE A 43 8.56 -16.23 -9.93
N LEU A 44 8.19 -16.43 -8.65
CA LEU A 44 8.45 -17.65 -7.91
C LEU A 44 7.14 -18.14 -7.28
N GLU A 45 6.77 -19.38 -7.55
CA GLU A 45 5.62 -20.06 -6.95
C GLU A 45 6.06 -20.87 -5.73
N ASN A 46 5.14 -21.07 -4.78
CA ASN A 46 5.39 -21.86 -3.57
C ASN A 46 6.62 -21.36 -2.78
N TYR A 47 6.78 -20.03 -2.70
CA TYR A 47 7.86 -19.40 -1.97
C TYR A 47 7.45 -19.19 -0.51
N TYR A 48 8.28 -19.65 0.44
CA TYR A 48 8.04 -19.59 1.88
C TYR A 48 9.29 -19.17 2.67
N GLY A 49 10.12 -18.31 2.09
CA GLY A 49 11.31 -17.76 2.76
C GLY A 49 12.62 -18.44 2.39
N GLU A 50 12.64 -19.28 1.38
CA GLU A 50 13.84 -19.95 0.87
C GLU A 50 14.81 -18.94 0.27
N LYS A 51 16.06 -19.34 0.10
CA LYS A 51 17.07 -18.53 -0.57
C LYS A 51 16.70 -18.27 -2.03
N ILE A 52 16.68 -17.00 -2.44
CA ILE A 52 16.37 -16.60 -3.81
C ILE A 52 17.61 -16.75 -4.71
N ASP A 53 17.45 -17.45 -5.81
CA ASP A 53 18.38 -17.38 -6.94
C ASP A 53 18.15 -16.08 -7.73
N TRP A 54 18.84 -15.01 -7.33
CA TRP A 54 18.71 -13.69 -7.95
C TRP A 54 19.06 -13.69 -9.43
N LYS A 55 19.98 -14.57 -9.88
CA LYS A 55 20.32 -14.70 -11.31
C LYS A 55 19.11 -15.18 -12.11
N ASN A 56 18.43 -16.21 -11.61
CA ASN A 56 17.21 -16.72 -12.24
C ASN A 56 16.05 -15.73 -12.10
N PHE A 57 15.88 -15.09 -10.94
CA PHE A 57 14.89 -14.05 -10.69
C PHE A 57 14.99 -12.93 -11.74
N PHE A 58 16.17 -12.35 -11.92
CA PHE A 58 16.36 -11.28 -12.92
C PHE A 58 16.29 -11.78 -14.36
N LYS A 59 16.62 -13.05 -14.63
CA LYS A 59 16.38 -13.66 -15.95
C LYS A 59 14.88 -13.65 -16.29
N ILE A 60 14.01 -13.99 -15.35
CA ILE A 60 12.56 -13.95 -15.53
C ILE A 60 12.09 -12.52 -15.75
N LYS A 61 12.52 -11.56 -14.90
CA LYS A 61 12.18 -10.14 -15.07
C LYS A 61 12.62 -9.58 -16.41
N ARG A 62 13.84 -9.90 -16.88
CA ARG A 62 14.30 -9.52 -18.23
C ARG A 62 13.40 -10.09 -19.33
N GLY A 63 12.81 -11.27 -19.14
CA GLY A 63 11.80 -11.83 -20.03
C GLY A 63 10.59 -10.91 -20.20
N TYR A 64 10.02 -10.45 -19.09
CA TYR A 64 8.89 -9.51 -19.09
C TYR A 64 9.27 -8.16 -19.71
N ARG A 65 10.42 -7.57 -19.32
CA ARG A 65 10.93 -6.32 -19.90
C ARG A 65 11.10 -6.43 -21.41
N ASN A 66 11.66 -7.55 -21.91
CA ASN A 66 11.84 -7.77 -23.35
C ASN A 66 10.52 -7.91 -24.11
N GLN A 67 9.48 -8.48 -23.48
CA GLN A 67 8.14 -8.52 -24.05
C GLN A 67 7.59 -7.10 -24.22
N MET A 68 7.66 -6.27 -23.17
CA MET A 68 7.23 -4.87 -23.21
C MET A 68 8.01 -4.05 -24.24
N LYS A 69 9.34 -4.23 -24.34
CA LYS A 69 10.19 -3.59 -25.37
C LYS A 69 9.77 -3.90 -26.81
N LYS A 70 9.20 -5.06 -27.05
CA LYS A 70 8.65 -5.46 -28.36
C LYS A 70 7.25 -4.93 -28.61
N GLY A 71 6.69 -4.12 -27.69
CA GLY A 71 5.31 -3.63 -27.76
C GLY A 71 4.25 -4.68 -27.40
N GLN A 72 4.68 -5.80 -26.83
CA GLN A 72 3.78 -6.88 -26.40
C GLN A 72 3.39 -6.64 -24.96
N ILE A 73 2.29 -5.93 -24.74
CA ILE A 73 1.79 -5.67 -23.39
C ILE A 73 1.41 -7.00 -22.70
N ILE A 74 1.90 -7.20 -21.49
CA ILE A 74 1.53 -8.34 -20.64
C ILE A 74 0.02 -8.31 -20.47
N PRO A 75 -0.71 -9.43 -20.68
CA PRO A 75 -2.18 -9.43 -20.67
C PRO A 75 -2.79 -8.80 -19.40
N GLU A 76 -2.22 -9.09 -18.25
CA GLU A 76 -2.66 -8.59 -16.94
C GLU A 76 -2.40 -7.08 -16.76
N CYS A 77 -1.50 -6.51 -17.57
CA CYS A 77 -1.19 -5.09 -17.55
C CYS A 77 -2.02 -4.30 -18.58
N LYS A 78 -2.85 -4.96 -19.38
CA LYS A 78 -3.70 -4.27 -20.36
C LYS A 78 -4.64 -3.28 -19.66
N ASN A 79 -4.61 -2.02 -20.11
CA ASN A 79 -5.35 -0.91 -19.52
C ASN A 79 -4.92 -0.51 -18.10
N CYS A 80 -3.75 -0.95 -17.63
CA CYS A 80 -3.22 -0.53 -16.35
C CYS A 80 -2.83 0.95 -16.39
N VAL A 81 -3.32 1.73 -15.43
CA VAL A 81 -3.09 3.18 -15.33
C VAL A 81 -1.63 3.55 -14.99
N TYR A 82 -0.83 2.60 -14.57
CA TYR A 82 0.59 2.77 -14.24
C TYR A 82 1.53 2.54 -15.40
N LEU A 83 1.03 2.14 -16.57
CA LEU A 83 1.84 2.03 -17.77
C LEU A 83 2.25 3.43 -18.26
N GLN A 84 3.53 3.57 -18.54
CA GLN A 84 4.14 4.83 -19.01
C GLN A 84 5.06 4.55 -20.18
N GLU A 85 5.08 5.45 -21.16
CA GLU A 85 6.07 5.45 -22.21
C GLU A 85 7.23 6.38 -21.83
N LYS A 86 8.37 5.80 -21.47
CA LYS A 86 9.59 6.55 -21.14
C LYS A 86 10.85 5.75 -21.48
N GLU A 87 12.00 6.36 -21.32
CA GLU A 87 13.27 5.65 -21.35
C GLU A 87 13.44 4.86 -20.07
N TRP A 88 13.57 3.54 -20.19
CA TRP A 88 13.85 2.65 -19.08
C TRP A 88 15.31 2.23 -19.08
N ASP A 89 15.92 2.11 -17.91
CA ASP A 89 17.21 1.46 -17.81
C ASP A 89 17.06 -0.06 -17.95
N ASN A 90 18.15 -0.75 -18.22
CA ASN A 90 18.16 -2.20 -18.37
C ASN A 90 18.89 -2.91 -17.23
N GLU A 91 19.08 -2.21 -16.12
CA GLU A 91 19.85 -2.72 -15.00
C GLU A 91 19.02 -3.65 -14.13
N ASP A 92 19.68 -4.61 -13.53
CA ASP A 92 19.08 -5.58 -12.63
C ASP A 92 19.19 -5.07 -11.19
N TYR A 93 18.15 -4.40 -10.72
CA TYR A 93 17.99 -3.98 -9.33
C TYR A 93 16.51 -3.92 -8.95
N ILE A 94 16.26 -3.80 -7.66
CA ILE A 94 14.94 -3.62 -7.06
C ILE A 94 14.93 -2.30 -6.31
N SER A 95 13.91 -1.49 -6.53
CA SER A 95 13.64 -0.24 -5.82
C SER A 95 12.18 -0.11 -5.39
N PHE A 96 11.28 -0.96 -5.90
CA PHE A 96 9.88 -1.02 -5.49
C PHE A 96 9.61 -2.36 -4.83
N ILE A 97 9.35 -2.35 -3.52
CA ILE A 97 9.10 -3.57 -2.75
C ILE A 97 7.77 -3.46 -2.02
N ASN A 98 6.95 -4.50 -2.15
CA ASN A 98 5.74 -4.65 -1.36
C ASN A 98 5.85 -5.91 -0.51
N PHE A 99 5.45 -5.81 0.74
CA PHE A 99 5.38 -6.91 1.69
C PHE A 99 3.92 -7.19 2.01
N ASN A 100 3.40 -8.29 1.48
CA ASN A 100 2.06 -8.83 1.70
C ASN A 100 2.12 -10.28 2.20
N ASN A 101 3.29 -10.75 2.60
CA ASN A 101 3.55 -12.12 3.05
C ASN A 101 3.01 -12.41 4.45
N TRP A 102 2.94 -11.39 5.31
CA TRP A 102 2.47 -11.52 6.67
C TRP A 102 0.95 -11.39 6.73
N THR A 103 0.25 -12.39 7.27
CA THR A 103 -1.23 -12.42 7.30
C THR A 103 -1.81 -12.43 8.71
N ILE A 104 -0.97 -12.54 9.74
CA ILE A 104 -1.43 -12.46 11.12
C ILE A 104 -1.78 -11.01 11.46
N CYS A 105 -2.96 -10.81 12.06
CA CYS A 105 -3.45 -9.54 12.52
C CYS A 105 -4.13 -9.71 13.88
N ASN A 106 -4.04 -8.69 14.70
CA ASN A 106 -4.70 -8.65 16.01
C ASN A 106 -6.10 -8.01 15.96
N GLU A 107 -6.56 -7.58 14.78
CA GLU A 107 -7.92 -7.17 14.45
C GLU A 107 -8.58 -8.16 13.51
N HIS A 108 -9.93 -8.08 13.37
CA HIS A 108 -10.74 -8.92 12.49
C HIS A 108 -11.73 -8.08 11.69
N CYS A 109 -11.21 -7.08 10.95
CA CYS A 109 -12.02 -6.10 10.23
C CYS A 109 -13.03 -6.77 9.30
N VAL A 110 -14.28 -6.26 9.30
CA VAL A 110 -15.41 -6.86 8.55
C VAL A 110 -15.19 -6.93 7.03
N TYR A 111 -14.36 -6.05 6.49
CA TYR A 111 -14.03 -5.95 5.06
C TYR A 111 -12.72 -6.66 4.70
N CYS A 112 -12.03 -7.27 5.69
CA CYS A 112 -10.69 -7.79 5.46
C CYS A 112 -10.70 -9.10 4.69
N TRP A 113 -10.05 -9.10 3.56
CA TRP A 113 -9.88 -10.27 2.72
C TRP A 113 -9.14 -11.44 3.40
N LEU A 114 -8.39 -11.17 4.48
CA LEU A 114 -7.71 -12.19 5.28
C LEU A 114 -8.67 -13.03 6.13
N ASN A 115 -9.89 -12.55 6.34
CA ASN A 115 -10.92 -13.25 7.12
C ASN A 115 -11.80 -14.18 6.26
N ASP A 116 -11.50 -14.32 4.98
CA ASP A 116 -12.24 -15.20 4.07
C ASP A 116 -12.03 -16.67 4.50
N ALA A 117 -13.12 -17.34 4.86
CA ALA A 117 -13.11 -18.73 5.36
C ALA A 117 -12.64 -19.75 4.30
N ASP A 118 -12.77 -19.40 3.03
CA ASP A 118 -12.38 -20.28 1.91
C ASP A 118 -10.87 -20.20 1.61
N ARG A 119 -10.13 -19.39 2.36
CA ARG A 119 -8.68 -19.30 2.18
C ARG A 119 -7.96 -20.38 2.98
N PRO A 120 -7.10 -21.15 2.33
CA PRO A 120 -6.25 -22.09 3.06
C PRO A 120 -5.37 -21.33 4.05
N HIS A 121 -5.15 -21.91 5.24
CA HIS A 121 -4.22 -21.37 6.23
C HIS A 121 -2.85 -21.17 5.57
N GLN A 122 -2.48 -19.90 5.40
CA GLN A 122 -1.24 -19.54 4.75
C GLN A 122 -0.08 -19.73 5.73
N LYS A 123 1.01 -20.31 5.23
CA LYS A 123 2.24 -20.40 6.01
C LYS A 123 2.83 -19.01 6.18
N GLN A 124 3.17 -18.69 7.41
CA GLN A 124 3.97 -17.48 7.69
C GLN A 124 5.42 -17.77 7.36
N TYR A 125 6.10 -16.82 6.77
CA TYR A 125 7.53 -16.94 6.49
C TYR A 125 8.24 -15.59 6.68
N ASN A 126 9.50 -15.68 7.08
CA ASN A 126 10.35 -14.54 7.31
C ASN A 126 11.03 -14.10 6.01
N VAL A 127 10.81 -12.86 5.60
CA VAL A 127 11.39 -12.28 4.37
C VAL A 127 12.74 -11.61 4.61
N PHE A 128 13.10 -11.32 5.87
CA PHE A 128 14.30 -10.57 6.20
C PHE A 128 15.58 -11.18 5.63
N PRO A 129 15.83 -12.51 5.66
CA PRO A 129 17.02 -13.10 5.05
C PRO A 129 17.14 -12.83 3.55
N ALA A 130 16.02 -12.86 2.82
CA ALA A 130 16.01 -12.60 1.38
C ALA A 130 16.28 -11.12 1.07
N VAL A 131 15.68 -10.20 1.84
CA VAL A 131 15.90 -8.76 1.69
C VAL A 131 17.34 -8.38 2.04
N LYS A 132 17.89 -8.95 3.12
CA LYS A 132 19.28 -8.75 3.50
C LYS A 132 20.26 -9.24 2.43
N ASP A 133 20.05 -10.45 1.91
CA ASP A 133 20.87 -11.02 0.82
C ASP A 133 20.79 -10.16 -0.46
N MET A 134 19.62 -9.59 -0.77
CA MET A 134 19.42 -8.64 -1.87
C MET A 134 20.21 -7.36 -1.67
N ALA A 135 20.19 -6.80 -0.47
CA ALA A 135 20.93 -5.59 -0.09
C ALA A 135 22.45 -5.81 -0.15
N GLU A 136 22.95 -6.88 0.46
CA GLU A 136 24.38 -7.25 0.48
C GLU A 136 24.93 -7.49 -0.93
N LYS A 137 24.12 -7.96 -1.87
CA LYS A 137 24.50 -8.15 -3.27
C LYS A 137 24.38 -6.89 -4.14
N GLY A 138 23.96 -5.78 -3.55
CA GLY A 138 23.80 -4.51 -4.26
C GLY A 138 22.62 -4.47 -5.24
N TYR A 139 21.65 -5.38 -5.09
CA TYR A 139 20.43 -5.37 -5.89
C TYR A 139 19.37 -4.43 -5.35
N LEU A 140 19.48 -3.97 -4.10
CA LEU A 140 18.56 -3.02 -3.49
C LEU A 140 19.05 -1.59 -3.75
N ARG A 141 18.21 -0.74 -4.37
CA ARG A 141 18.56 0.64 -4.71
C ARG A 141 17.52 1.64 -4.25
N LYS A 142 17.97 2.87 -4.01
CA LYS A 142 17.14 4.05 -3.72
C LYS A 142 16.28 4.48 -4.92
N GLY A 143 15.35 5.40 -4.67
CA GLY A 143 14.55 6.08 -5.69
C GLY A 143 13.29 5.33 -6.10
N GLY A 144 12.92 4.31 -5.34
CA GLY A 144 11.67 3.58 -5.51
C GLY A 144 10.69 3.80 -4.37
N HIS A 145 10.03 2.74 -3.95
CA HIS A 145 9.01 2.77 -2.92
C HIS A 145 8.95 1.44 -2.16
N ILE A 146 8.97 1.50 -0.85
CA ILE A 146 8.81 0.32 0.00
C ILE A 146 7.46 0.41 0.70
N THR A 147 6.62 -0.60 0.56
CA THR A 147 5.35 -0.71 1.28
C THR A 147 5.33 -1.98 2.12
N ILE A 148 5.08 -1.83 3.40
CA ILE A 148 4.88 -2.94 4.33
C ILE A 148 3.41 -2.97 4.73
N ALA A 149 2.74 -4.08 4.42
CA ALA A 149 1.31 -4.28 4.56
C ALA A 149 1.00 -5.76 4.90
N GLY A 150 -0.18 -6.23 4.54
CA GLY A 150 -0.65 -7.59 4.79
C GLY A 150 -1.57 -7.65 6.00
N GLY A 151 -1.25 -8.44 7.02
CA GLY A 151 -1.94 -8.42 8.30
C GLY A 151 -1.62 -7.15 9.11
N GLU A 152 -1.18 -7.30 10.36
CA GLU A 152 -0.59 -6.16 11.09
C GLU A 152 0.95 -6.30 11.07
N PRO A 153 1.67 -5.40 10.38
CA PRO A 153 3.13 -5.51 10.27
C PRO A 153 3.85 -5.49 11.63
N CYS A 154 3.36 -4.70 12.59
CA CYS A 154 4.00 -4.56 13.89
C CYS A 154 3.96 -5.83 14.75
N VAL A 155 3.19 -6.87 14.37
CA VAL A 155 3.22 -8.18 15.04
C VAL A 155 4.15 -9.19 14.35
N ALA A 156 4.70 -8.86 13.19
CA ALA A 156 5.67 -9.72 12.50
C ALA A 156 7.01 -9.70 13.25
N PRO A 157 7.60 -10.86 13.57
CA PRO A 157 8.86 -10.92 14.33
C PRO A 157 10.02 -10.16 13.68
N GLU A 158 10.09 -10.18 12.35
CA GLU A 158 11.14 -9.53 11.57
C GLU A 158 10.91 -8.04 11.27
N PHE A 159 9.77 -7.49 11.66
CA PHE A 159 9.38 -6.12 11.29
C PHE A 159 10.43 -5.08 11.67
N ASN A 160 10.92 -5.13 12.92
CA ASN A 160 11.91 -4.16 13.38
C ASN A 160 13.24 -4.29 12.62
N ASP A 161 13.65 -5.51 12.29
CA ASP A 161 14.89 -5.76 11.54
C ASP A 161 14.78 -5.25 10.11
N LEU A 162 13.62 -5.43 9.47
CA LEU A 162 13.36 -4.87 8.14
C LEU A 162 13.44 -3.34 8.14
N ILE A 163 12.76 -2.66 9.06
CA ILE A 163 12.81 -1.21 9.15
C ILE A 163 14.24 -0.72 9.42
N ASN A 164 14.96 -1.34 10.36
CA ASN A 164 16.34 -0.98 10.64
C ASN A 164 17.24 -1.11 9.41
N LEU A 165 17.12 -2.21 8.66
CA LEU A 165 17.85 -2.42 7.41
C LEU A 165 17.56 -1.31 6.39
N PHE A 166 16.29 -0.95 6.21
CA PHE A 166 15.93 0.08 5.25
C PHE A 166 16.43 1.47 5.66
N LEU A 167 16.41 1.79 6.95
CA LEU A 167 16.99 3.02 7.47
C LEU A 167 18.53 3.04 7.35
N GLU A 168 19.21 1.91 7.58
CA GLU A 168 20.66 1.77 7.40
C GLU A 168 21.09 2.00 5.94
N TYR A 169 20.33 1.46 4.98
CA TYR A 169 20.58 1.67 3.56
C TYR A 169 20.01 2.99 3.03
N ASP A 170 19.45 3.83 3.92
CA ASP A 170 18.84 5.13 3.59
C ASP A 170 17.83 5.02 2.44
N LEU A 171 16.99 3.99 2.51
CA LEU A 171 15.92 3.75 1.55
C LEU A 171 14.69 4.56 1.93
N GLU A 172 14.17 5.32 0.99
CA GLU A 172 12.99 6.15 1.15
C GLU A 172 12.22 6.27 -0.17
N PRO A 173 10.90 6.47 -0.12
CA PRO A 173 10.05 6.46 1.08
C PRO A 173 9.69 5.04 1.54
N ILE A 174 9.74 4.80 2.84
CA ILE A 174 9.19 3.60 3.48
C ILE A 174 7.76 3.92 3.91
N ARG A 175 6.79 3.14 3.46
CA ARG A 175 5.38 3.25 3.87
C ARG A 175 4.96 2.02 4.68
N VAL A 176 4.43 2.23 5.86
CA VAL A 176 3.86 1.18 6.70
C VAL A 176 2.34 1.38 6.77
N LEU A 177 1.59 0.35 6.35
CA LEU A 177 0.13 0.30 6.53
C LEU A 177 -0.14 -0.48 7.82
N THR A 178 -0.70 0.17 8.83
CA THR A 178 -0.86 -0.40 10.17
C THR A 178 -2.22 -0.06 10.77
N ASN A 179 -2.69 -0.88 11.70
CA ASN A 179 -3.83 -0.55 12.54
C ASN A 179 -3.44 0.30 13.77
N ALA A 180 -2.13 0.51 13.98
CA ALA A 180 -1.54 1.30 15.06
C ALA A 180 -1.96 0.87 16.48
N THR A 181 -2.43 -0.35 16.68
CA THR A 181 -2.72 -0.89 18.03
C THR A 181 -1.45 -1.13 18.84
N ILE A 182 -0.32 -1.31 18.17
CA ILE A 182 1.01 -1.48 18.75
C ILE A 182 1.85 -0.27 18.40
N TYR A 183 2.41 0.40 19.40
CA TYR A 183 3.39 1.45 19.19
C TYR A 183 4.77 0.84 18.93
N SER A 184 5.45 1.32 17.88
CA SER A 184 6.77 0.83 17.49
C SER A 184 7.79 1.97 17.52
N GLU A 185 8.81 1.86 18.37
CA GLU A 185 9.89 2.84 18.47
C GLU A 185 10.72 2.93 17.18
N VAL A 186 10.83 1.83 16.43
CA VAL A 186 11.56 1.85 15.15
C VAL A 186 10.78 2.65 14.10
N VAL A 187 9.45 2.58 14.11
CA VAL A 187 8.58 3.41 13.27
C VAL A 187 8.71 4.87 13.67
N GLU A 188 8.69 5.18 14.97
CA GLU A 188 8.89 6.55 15.46
C GLU A 188 10.21 7.14 14.96
N ARG A 189 11.33 6.40 15.08
CA ARG A 189 12.63 6.85 14.55
C ARG A 189 12.58 7.11 13.05
N GLY A 190 11.96 6.22 12.28
CA GLY A 190 11.80 6.38 10.83
C GLY A 190 10.94 7.59 10.44
N ILE A 191 9.88 7.89 11.19
CA ILE A 191 9.06 9.10 11.02
C ILE A 191 9.90 10.33 11.34
N LYS A 192 10.59 10.34 12.46
CA LYS A 192 11.40 11.47 12.93
C LYS A 192 12.57 11.80 11.99
N SER A 193 13.17 10.78 11.35
CA SER A 193 14.20 10.98 10.32
C SER A 193 13.66 11.47 8.98
N GLY A 194 12.34 11.39 8.75
CA GLY A 194 11.71 11.74 7.47
C GLY A 194 11.71 10.61 6.42
N ASN A 195 12.31 9.45 6.70
CA ASN A 195 12.42 8.35 5.74
C ASN A 195 11.17 7.45 5.69
N LEU A 196 10.32 7.51 6.75
CA LEU A 196 9.18 6.63 6.89
C LEU A 196 7.87 7.42 7.04
N ASN A 197 6.84 6.91 6.41
CA ASN A 197 5.47 7.35 6.65
C ASN A 197 4.56 6.17 7.04
N ILE A 198 3.57 6.47 7.87
CA ILE A 198 2.55 5.50 8.22
C ILE A 198 1.18 5.92 7.66
N VAL A 199 0.39 4.92 7.31
CA VAL A 199 -1.03 5.07 7.00
C VAL A 199 -1.80 4.21 7.98
N VAL A 200 -2.48 4.86 8.92
CA VAL A 200 -3.24 4.18 9.97
C VAL A 200 -4.66 3.92 9.51
N SER A 201 -5.04 2.65 9.43
CA SER A 201 -6.38 2.21 9.03
C SER A 201 -7.36 2.35 10.21
N VAL A 202 -7.98 3.52 10.35
CA VAL A 202 -8.96 3.79 11.43
C VAL A 202 -10.36 3.32 11.01
N ASP A 203 -10.80 3.71 9.82
CA ASP A 203 -12.04 3.33 9.13
C ASP A 203 -13.33 3.59 9.95
N SER A 204 -13.28 4.55 10.88
CA SER A 204 -14.41 4.98 11.70
C SER A 204 -14.16 6.35 12.31
N GLY A 205 -15.21 7.09 12.60
CA GLY A 205 -15.15 8.33 13.38
C GLY A 205 -15.42 8.11 14.87
N THR A 206 -16.35 7.21 15.18
CA THR A 206 -16.77 6.92 16.55
C THR A 206 -16.22 5.61 17.06
N LYS A 207 -16.18 5.44 18.40
CA LYS A 207 -15.73 4.21 19.05
C LYS A 207 -16.66 3.04 18.76
N GLU A 208 -17.96 3.30 18.72
CA GLU A 208 -19.00 2.31 18.44
C GLU A 208 -18.81 1.71 17.05
N THR A 209 -18.62 2.57 16.05
CA THR A 209 -18.37 2.14 14.68
C THR A 209 -17.00 1.48 14.52
N PHE A 210 -15.99 1.94 15.26
CA PHE A 210 -14.67 1.27 15.30
C PHE A 210 -14.81 -0.18 15.75
N ILE A 211 -15.49 -0.43 16.87
CA ILE A 211 -15.72 -1.80 17.39
C ILE A 211 -16.50 -2.65 16.37
N LYS A 212 -17.52 -2.07 15.74
CA LYS A 212 -18.32 -2.75 14.70
C LYS A 212 -17.45 -3.15 13.51
N VAL A 213 -16.56 -2.25 13.04
CA VAL A 213 -15.70 -2.46 11.88
C VAL A 213 -14.51 -3.36 12.19
N LYS A 214 -13.80 -3.10 13.28
CA LYS A 214 -12.53 -3.77 13.64
C LYS A 214 -12.73 -5.05 14.46
N ARG A 215 -13.93 -5.27 15.01
CA ARG A 215 -14.26 -6.41 15.88
C ARG A 215 -13.41 -6.47 17.17
N LYS A 216 -12.81 -5.35 17.56
CA LYS A 216 -11.96 -5.19 18.75
C LYS A 216 -12.11 -3.76 19.28
N ASP A 217 -12.02 -3.59 20.61
CA ASP A 217 -12.00 -2.28 21.26
C ASP A 217 -10.54 -1.81 21.47
N PHE A 218 -9.96 -1.25 20.42
CA PHE A 218 -8.65 -0.59 20.48
C PHE A 218 -8.72 0.91 20.15
N TYR A 219 -9.92 1.47 20.06
CA TYR A 219 -10.15 2.84 19.58
C TYR A 219 -9.27 3.87 20.28
N ASP A 220 -9.34 3.94 21.61
CA ASP A 220 -8.61 4.94 22.38
C ASP A 220 -7.09 4.76 22.24
N LYS A 221 -6.62 3.51 22.24
CA LYS A 221 -5.21 3.16 22.10
C LYS A 221 -4.67 3.52 20.70
N VAL A 222 -5.45 3.29 19.65
CA VAL A 222 -5.07 3.66 18.29
C VAL A 222 -4.88 5.17 18.18
N TRP A 223 -5.83 5.97 18.69
CA TRP A 223 -5.72 7.42 18.65
C TRP A 223 -4.58 7.97 19.53
N GLU A 224 -4.32 7.36 20.70
CA GLU A 224 -3.12 7.68 21.50
C GLU A 224 -1.83 7.46 20.70
N ASN A 225 -1.70 6.31 20.04
CA ASN A 225 -0.52 5.99 19.22
C ASN A 225 -0.39 6.90 18.00
N VAL A 226 -1.50 7.22 17.33
CA VAL A 226 -1.53 8.19 16.21
C VAL A 226 -1.01 9.55 16.67
N ALA A 227 -1.49 10.06 17.80
CA ALA A 227 -1.05 11.34 18.35
C ALA A 227 0.46 11.34 18.69
N ARG A 228 0.96 10.25 19.27
CA ARG A 228 2.40 10.08 19.56
C ARG A 228 3.25 10.12 18.30
N TYR A 229 2.85 9.41 17.24
CA TYR A 229 3.54 9.45 15.95
C TYR A 229 3.45 10.83 15.29
N ALA A 230 2.29 11.48 15.36
CA ALA A 230 2.12 12.82 14.78
C ALA A 230 2.96 13.88 15.49
N ALA A 231 3.21 13.75 16.78
CA ALA A 231 4.01 14.68 17.57
C ALA A 231 5.49 14.72 17.17
N VAL A 232 6.02 13.66 16.56
CA VAL A 232 7.46 13.53 16.22
C VAL A 232 7.75 13.74 14.74
N GLN A 233 6.72 13.90 13.88
CA GLN A 233 6.94 14.10 12.46
C GLN A 233 7.56 15.46 12.16
N PRO A 234 8.57 15.53 11.26
CA PRO A 234 9.23 16.81 10.91
C PRO A 234 8.34 17.70 10.04
N SER A 235 7.38 17.12 9.33
CA SER A 235 6.39 17.76 8.47
C SER A 235 5.04 17.07 8.64
N GLY A 236 3.95 17.75 8.37
CA GLY A 236 2.60 17.24 8.62
C GLY A 236 2.11 16.13 7.68
N ASP A 237 2.99 15.47 6.93
CA ASP A 237 2.69 14.54 5.85
C ASP A 237 3.12 13.08 6.12
N ARG A 238 3.82 12.81 7.23
CA ARG A 238 4.37 11.49 7.54
C ARG A 238 3.39 10.55 8.24
N VAL A 239 2.42 11.11 8.94
CA VAL A 239 1.37 10.34 9.61
C VAL A 239 0.04 10.63 8.93
N LYS A 240 -0.58 9.57 8.39
CA LYS A 240 -1.87 9.64 7.71
C LYS A 240 -2.87 8.76 8.41
N THR A 241 -4.13 9.20 8.51
CA THR A 241 -5.25 8.34 8.89
C THR A 241 -6.05 7.97 7.66
N LYS A 242 -6.41 6.70 7.54
CA LYS A 242 -7.19 6.18 6.43
C LYS A 242 -8.60 5.83 6.88
N PHE A 243 -9.56 6.16 6.03
CA PHE A 243 -10.96 5.80 6.16
C PHE A 243 -11.42 5.04 4.91
N ILE A 244 -11.83 3.79 5.09
CA ILE A 244 -12.49 3.01 4.06
C ILE A 244 -14.00 3.20 4.26
N VAL A 245 -14.66 3.77 3.25
CA VAL A 245 -16.12 3.87 3.23
C VAL A 245 -16.69 2.47 3.03
N ILE A 246 -17.46 2.01 4.00
CA ILE A 246 -18.14 0.71 4.01
C ILE A 246 -19.64 1.02 3.99
N PRO A 247 -20.33 0.83 2.86
CA PRO A 247 -21.75 1.12 2.73
C PRO A 247 -22.58 0.42 3.80
N ASP A 248 -23.60 1.13 4.30
CA ASP A 248 -24.50 0.71 5.40
C ASP A 248 -23.82 0.54 6.77
N VAL A 249 -22.54 0.97 6.91
CA VAL A 249 -21.80 0.84 8.17
C VAL A 249 -21.25 2.16 8.69
N ASN A 250 -20.48 2.89 7.84
CA ASN A 250 -19.81 4.14 8.21
C ASN A 250 -19.95 5.23 7.12
N ASP A 251 -20.85 5.03 6.15
CA ASP A 251 -21.05 5.87 4.96
C ASP A 251 -21.95 7.08 5.23
N ASN A 252 -21.77 7.74 6.36
CA ASN A 252 -22.54 8.93 6.75
C ASN A 252 -21.61 10.09 7.16
N LYS A 253 -22.17 11.30 7.16
CA LYS A 253 -21.42 12.54 7.43
C LYS A 253 -20.94 12.63 8.88
N GLU A 254 -21.70 12.09 9.80
CA GLU A 254 -21.39 12.08 11.24
C GLU A 254 -20.10 11.30 11.52
N GLU A 255 -19.95 10.12 10.91
CA GLU A 255 -18.71 9.31 10.99
C GLU A 255 -17.53 10.02 10.34
N ILE A 256 -17.74 10.64 9.18
CA ILE A 256 -16.71 11.41 8.48
C ILE A 256 -16.24 12.59 9.32
N ASP A 257 -17.17 13.38 9.86
CA ASP A 257 -16.84 14.55 10.68
C ASP A 257 -16.12 14.15 11.96
N ALA A 258 -16.55 13.08 12.61
CA ALA A 258 -15.89 12.56 13.80
C ALA A 258 -14.45 12.09 13.49
N TRP A 259 -14.23 11.38 12.36
CA TRP A 259 -12.91 10.96 11.90
C TRP A 259 -11.99 12.15 11.61
N ILE A 260 -12.48 13.17 10.88
CA ILE A 260 -11.72 14.39 10.57
C ILE A 260 -11.32 15.10 11.87
N ASN A 261 -12.28 15.31 12.78
CA ASN A 261 -12.04 15.98 14.05
C ASN A 261 -11.01 15.23 14.92
N LYS A 262 -11.14 13.91 15.02
CA LYS A 262 -10.17 13.07 15.74
C LYS A 262 -8.78 13.11 15.12
N SER A 263 -8.68 13.17 13.80
CA SER A 263 -7.41 13.31 13.09
C SER A 263 -6.74 14.65 13.42
N ILE A 264 -7.52 15.75 13.44
CA ILE A 264 -7.04 17.08 13.82
C ILE A 264 -6.56 17.08 15.28
N GLU A 265 -7.38 16.54 16.22
CA GLU A 265 -7.02 16.43 17.63
C GLU A 265 -5.70 15.66 17.84
N ALA A 266 -5.47 14.62 17.05
CA ALA A 266 -4.24 13.84 17.07
C ALA A 266 -3.05 14.51 16.34
N GLY A 267 -3.23 15.70 15.76
CA GLY A 267 -2.17 16.41 15.03
C GLY A 267 -1.90 15.91 13.61
N VAL A 268 -2.81 15.12 13.04
CA VAL A 268 -2.72 14.61 11.65
C VAL A 268 -3.26 15.67 10.69
N LYS A 269 -2.50 15.94 9.62
CA LYS A 269 -2.87 16.89 8.57
C LYS A 269 -3.13 16.25 7.21
N HIS A 270 -2.84 14.97 7.06
CA HIS A 270 -2.98 14.25 5.82
C HIS A 270 -3.91 13.04 6.01
N LEU A 271 -5.01 13.07 5.34
CA LEU A 271 -6.08 12.08 5.39
C LEU A 271 -6.09 11.23 4.12
N THR A 272 -6.58 10.02 4.21
CA THR A 272 -6.66 9.09 3.08
C THR A 272 -8.04 8.45 3.05
N ILE A 273 -8.69 8.41 1.89
CA ILE A 273 -10.02 7.80 1.73
C ILE A 273 -10.05 6.80 0.58
N ASP A 274 -10.79 5.71 0.77
CA ASP A 274 -11.08 4.69 -0.24
C ASP A 274 -12.52 4.17 -0.09
N LEU A 275 -13.00 3.45 -1.09
CA LEU A 275 -14.24 2.67 -1.03
C LEU A 275 -13.91 1.19 -0.81
N GLU A 276 -14.72 0.51 -0.01
CA GLU A 276 -14.55 -0.91 0.29
C GLU A 276 -14.47 -1.74 -1.00
N MET A 277 -13.49 -2.64 -1.06
CA MET A 277 -13.08 -3.34 -2.27
C MET A 277 -14.16 -4.28 -2.81
N MET A 278 -14.72 -5.13 -1.97
CA MET A 278 -15.70 -6.14 -2.41
C MET A 278 -17.01 -5.49 -2.82
N TYR A 279 -17.39 -4.40 -2.12
CA TYR A 279 -18.54 -3.61 -2.51
C TYR A 279 -18.32 -2.96 -3.88
N PHE A 280 -17.15 -2.33 -4.09
CA PHE A 280 -16.81 -1.72 -5.36
C PHE A 280 -16.83 -2.75 -6.50
N ASP A 281 -16.15 -3.88 -6.35
CA ASP A 281 -16.07 -4.91 -7.39
C ASP A 281 -17.44 -5.47 -7.79
N LYS A 282 -18.33 -5.58 -6.81
CA LYS A 282 -19.72 -6.02 -7.04
C LYS A 282 -20.60 -4.96 -7.70
N ASN A 283 -20.37 -3.68 -7.42
CA ASN A 283 -21.25 -2.58 -7.79
C ASN A 283 -20.61 -1.55 -8.74
N LYS A 284 -19.42 -1.80 -9.30
CA LYS A 284 -18.64 -0.82 -10.08
C LYS A 284 -19.40 -0.13 -11.21
N ASP A 285 -20.37 -0.84 -11.82
CA ASP A 285 -21.19 -0.30 -12.91
C ASP A 285 -22.43 0.46 -12.42
N ASN A 286 -22.73 0.40 -11.10
CA ASN A 286 -23.92 1.03 -10.51
C ASN A 286 -23.67 1.49 -9.06
N ILE A 287 -22.64 2.30 -8.86
CA ILE A 287 -22.36 2.91 -7.54
C ILE A 287 -23.43 3.96 -7.24
N PRO A 288 -24.12 3.90 -6.09
CA PRO A 288 -25.16 4.87 -5.71
C PRO A 288 -24.66 6.32 -5.68
N SER A 289 -25.53 7.26 -6.02
CA SER A 289 -25.20 8.71 -5.96
C SER A 289 -24.77 9.15 -4.56
N SER A 290 -25.35 8.55 -3.51
CA SER A 290 -24.99 8.83 -2.11
C SER A 290 -23.49 8.63 -1.80
N ILE A 291 -22.83 7.65 -2.44
CA ILE A 291 -21.38 7.44 -2.29
C ILE A 291 -20.62 8.57 -2.97
N TYR A 292 -21.03 9.02 -4.16
CA TYR A 292 -20.41 10.18 -4.82
C TYR A 292 -20.59 11.45 -3.98
N ASP A 293 -21.80 11.67 -3.43
CA ASP A 293 -22.12 12.82 -2.58
C ASP A 293 -21.27 12.82 -1.30
N LEU A 294 -21.01 11.63 -0.73
CA LEU A 294 -20.15 11.50 0.45
C LEU A 294 -18.70 11.82 0.13
N PHE A 295 -18.16 11.30 -0.98
CA PHE A 295 -16.78 11.61 -1.41
C PHE A 295 -16.59 13.09 -1.69
N GLU A 296 -17.55 13.72 -2.40
CA GLU A 296 -17.56 15.17 -2.62
C GLU A 296 -17.55 15.93 -1.29
N TYR A 297 -18.42 15.53 -0.35
CA TYR A 297 -18.49 16.14 0.98
C TYR A 297 -17.13 16.06 1.70
N VAL A 298 -16.50 14.88 1.73
CA VAL A 298 -15.20 14.68 2.39
C VAL A 298 -14.14 15.58 1.78
N ILE A 299 -14.03 15.59 0.45
CA ILE A 299 -13.02 16.37 -0.27
C ILE A 299 -13.18 17.87 0.04
N ASN A 300 -14.40 18.38 -0.07
CA ASN A 300 -14.70 19.78 0.18
C ASN A 300 -14.47 20.16 1.65
N LYS A 301 -14.88 19.31 2.59
CA LYS A 301 -14.67 19.52 4.02
C LYS A 301 -13.19 19.58 4.38
N VAL A 302 -12.41 18.59 3.94
CA VAL A 302 -10.96 18.52 4.23
C VAL A 302 -10.23 19.73 3.65
N ASN A 303 -10.53 20.10 2.40
CA ASN A 303 -9.95 21.27 1.75
C ASN A 303 -10.31 22.58 2.47
N SER A 304 -11.57 22.73 2.94
CA SER A 304 -12.01 23.92 3.68
C SER A 304 -11.29 24.11 5.02
N LEU A 305 -10.78 23.02 5.60
CA LEU A 305 -10.00 23.01 6.85
C LEU A 305 -8.49 23.16 6.61
N GLY A 306 -8.04 23.34 5.36
CA GLY A 306 -6.62 23.44 5.03
C GLY A 306 -5.83 22.13 5.24
N LEU A 307 -6.52 21.00 5.28
CA LEU A 307 -5.93 19.68 5.38
C LEU A 307 -5.67 19.08 4.00
N GLN A 308 -4.87 18.03 3.94
CA GLN A 308 -4.63 17.27 2.70
C GLN A 308 -5.48 16.02 2.67
N ILE A 309 -6.01 15.66 1.50
CA ILE A 309 -6.71 14.41 1.27
C ILE A 309 -6.10 13.65 0.09
N GLU A 310 -5.73 12.41 0.33
CA GLU A 310 -5.29 11.45 -0.70
C GLU A 310 -6.44 10.47 -0.97
N ILE A 311 -6.90 10.44 -2.20
CA ILE A 311 -7.93 9.49 -2.64
C ILE A 311 -7.20 8.32 -3.28
N ILE A 312 -7.39 7.12 -2.75
CA ILE A 312 -6.65 5.94 -3.16
C ILE A 312 -7.54 4.90 -3.84
N ASP A 313 -6.92 4.02 -4.60
CA ASP A 313 -7.49 2.80 -5.18
C ASP A 313 -8.85 3.01 -5.87
N ARG A 314 -9.96 2.54 -5.28
CA ARG A 314 -11.32 2.61 -5.85
C ARG A 314 -11.88 4.03 -5.78
N GLY A 315 -11.52 4.76 -4.75
CA GLY A 315 -11.85 6.17 -4.60
C GLY A 315 -11.35 7.03 -5.77
N ILE A 316 -10.24 6.64 -6.43
CA ILE A 316 -9.72 7.35 -7.61
C ILE A 316 -10.77 7.36 -8.73
N ILE A 317 -11.45 6.24 -8.98
CA ILE A 317 -12.49 6.15 -10.02
C ILE A 317 -13.67 7.06 -9.69
N ILE A 318 -14.05 7.10 -8.40
CA ILE A 318 -15.11 8.00 -7.91
C ILE A 318 -14.70 9.45 -8.12
N SER A 319 -13.49 9.83 -7.72
CA SER A 319 -13.00 11.21 -7.86
C SER A 319 -12.87 11.65 -9.31
N GLN A 320 -12.48 10.76 -10.22
CA GLN A 320 -12.43 11.04 -11.65
C GLN A 320 -13.82 11.37 -12.20
N LYS A 321 -14.86 10.62 -11.79
CA LYS A 321 -16.24 10.93 -12.19
C LYS A 321 -16.71 12.27 -11.63
N LEU A 322 -16.44 12.56 -10.35
CA LEU A 322 -16.77 13.85 -9.75
C LEU A 322 -16.11 15.03 -10.50
N LYS A 323 -14.85 14.87 -10.93
CA LYS A 323 -14.14 15.87 -11.75
C LYS A 323 -14.80 16.05 -13.13
N LEU A 324 -15.19 14.97 -13.79
CA LEU A 324 -15.89 15.04 -15.08
C LEU A 324 -17.26 15.73 -14.96
N GLU A 325 -17.91 15.64 -13.80
CA GLU A 325 -19.16 16.30 -13.48
C GLU A 325 -18.98 17.74 -12.91
N ASN A 326 -17.73 18.22 -12.82
CA ASN A 326 -17.36 19.53 -12.21
C ASN A 326 -17.87 19.70 -10.76
N ARG A 327 -17.85 18.63 -9.97
CA ARG A 327 -18.30 18.62 -8.57
C ARG A 327 -17.16 18.85 -7.57
N ILE A 328 -15.89 18.61 -7.97
CA ILE A 328 -14.67 18.83 -7.18
C ILE A 328 -13.55 19.42 -8.04
#